data_d79d2b86d4bb77451995bcbe76f6b4ae
#
_entry.id   d79d2b86d4bb77451995bcbe76f6b4ae
#
_cell.length_a   1.000
_cell.length_b   1.000
_cell.length_c   1.000
_cell.angle_alpha   90.00
_cell.angle_beta   90.00
_cell.angle_gamma   90.00
#
_symmetry.space_group_name_H-M   'P 1'
#
loop_
_entity.id
_entity.type
_entity.pdbx_description
1 polymer ?
#
loop_
_entity_poly.entity_id
_entity_poly.type
_entity_poly.pdbx_seq_one_letter_code
_entity_poly.pdbx_strand_id
1 'polypeptide(L)'
;MHYLLFYDVVPDYVIRRQPFRTAHLEYARPFIQRGELVLGGALADPVDGAVLLFRGQTPDVARTFAAADPYVARGLVTGWRVRPWTTVVGPGAEVSLP
;
A
#
# COMPACT_ATOMS: atom_id res chain seq x y z
N MET A 1 -6.37 -10.18 9.52
CA MET A 1 -6.26 -10.64 8.13
C MET A 1 -5.33 -9.73 7.35
N HIS A 2 -4.78 -10.25 6.28
CA HIS A 2 -3.94 -9.47 5.38
C HIS A 2 -4.75 -8.94 4.19
N TYR A 3 -4.43 -7.73 3.77
CA TYR A 3 -5.03 -7.08 2.61
C TYR A 3 -3.93 -6.45 1.77
N LEU A 4 -4.05 -6.61 0.46
CA LEU A 4 -3.15 -5.96 -0.48
C LEU A 4 -3.84 -4.75 -1.10
N LEU A 5 -3.15 -3.63 -1.09
CA LEU A 5 -3.54 -2.42 -1.82
C LEU A 5 -2.64 -2.32 -3.05
N PHE A 6 -3.25 -2.26 -4.22
CA PHE A 6 -2.55 -2.12 -5.49
C PHE A 6 -2.76 -0.71 -6.02
N TYR A 7 -1.66 -0.06 -6.40
CA TYR A 7 -1.68 1.24 -7.03
C TYR A 7 -1.30 1.13 -8.50
N ASP A 8 -2.11 1.70 -9.37
CA ASP A 8 -1.73 2.02 -10.74
C ASP A 8 -1.22 3.46 -10.75
N VAL A 9 -0.11 3.71 -11.42
CA VAL A 9 0.59 5.00 -11.33
C VAL A 9 0.80 5.60 -12.72
N VAL A 10 1.04 6.92 -12.73
CA VAL A 10 1.34 7.66 -13.97
C VAL A 10 2.66 7.19 -14.58
N PRO A 11 2.86 7.34 -15.91
CA PRO A 11 4.08 6.83 -16.57
C PRO A 11 5.40 7.39 -16.04
N ASP A 12 5.42 8.65 -15.62
CA ASP A 12 6.61 9.32 -15.09
C ASP A 12 6.60 9.43 -13.57
N TYR A 13 6.07 8.42 -12.92
CA TYR A 13 5.83 8.36 -11.47
C TYR A 13 7.07 8.63 -10.63
N VAL A 14 8.23 8.04 -10.98
CA VAL A 14 9.46 8.19 -10.20
C VAL A 14 9.89 9.66 -10.11
N ILE A 15 9.76 10.39 -11.20
CA ILE A 15 10.10 11.81 -11.25
C ILE A 15 9.02 12.65 -10.57
N ARG A 16 7.77 12.40 -10.90
CA ARG A 16 6.65 13.22 -10.41
C ARG A 16 6.38 13.05 -8.92
N ARG A 17 6.73 11.91 -8.33
CA ARG A 17 6.52 11.67 -6.89
C ARG A 17 7.49 12.43 -6.00
N GLN A 18 8.64 12.86 -6.51
CA GLN A 18 9.71 13.44 -5.69
C GLN A 18 9.25 14.59 -4.78
N PRO A 19 8.49 15.60 -5.27
CA PRO A 19 8.01 16.67 -4.40
C PRO A 19 7.06 16.20 -3.30
N PHE A 20 6.41 15.04 -3.47
CA PHE A 20 5.40 14.54 -2.55
C PHE A 20 5.86 13.34 -1.73
N ARG A 21 7.11 12.90 -1.92
CA ARG A 21 7.61 11.69 -1.28
C ARG A 21 7.65 11.83 0.25
N THR A 22 8.13 12.93 0.76
CA THR A 22 8.18 13.18 2.20
C THR A 22 6.78 13.17 2.81
N ALA A 23 5.82 13.86 2.18
CA ALA A 23 4.44 13.89 2.64
C ALA A 23 3.81 12.51 2.65
N HIS A 24 4.06 11.70 1.62
CA HIS A 24 3.58 10.32 1.54
C HIS A 24 4.15 9.46 2.67
N LEU A 25 5.44 9.53 2.92
CA LEU A 25 6.09 8.73 3.97
C LEU A 25 5.65 9.18 5.37
N GLU A 26 5.47 10.49 5.58
CA GLU A 26 4.93 11.01 6.84
C GLU A 26 3.49 10.54 7.07
N TYR A 27 2.69 10.54 6.02
CA TYR A 27 1.31 10.04 6.07
C TYR A 27 1.26 8.54 6.44
N ALA A 28 2.20 7.75 5.91
CA ALA A 28 2.26 6.31 6.18
C ALA A 28 2.66 5.98 7.61
N ARG A 29 3.43 6.84 8.27
CA ARG A 29 4.04 6.56 9.57
C ARG A 29 3.04 6.13 10.65
N PRO A 30 1.90 6.81 10.87
CA PRO A 30 0.94 6.37 11.89
C PRO A 30 0.38 4.97 11.61
N PHE A 31 0.18 4.62 10.34
CA PHE A 31 -0.29 3.29 9.95
C PHE A 31 0.73 2.21 10.29
N ILE A 32 2.02 2.52 10.09
CA ILE A 32 3.12 1.61 10.47
C ILE A 32 3.16 1.45 11.99
N GLN A 33 3.07 2.54 12.74
CA GLN A 33 3.14 2.53 14.19
C GLN A 33 2.01 1.74 14.83
N ARG A 34 0.83 1.74 14.22
CA ARG A 34 -0.32 0.95 14.69
C ARG A 34 -0.25 -0.51 14.25
N GLY A 35 0.75 -0.90 13.47
CA GLY A 35 0.87 -2.26 12.94
C GLY A 35 -0.10 -2.56 11.80
N GLU A 36 -0.74 -1.55 11.23
CA GLU A 36 -1.67 -1.71 10.12
C GLU A 36 -0.98 -1.83 8.78
N LEU A 37 -0.02 -0.95 8.50
CA LEU A 37 0.80 -1.04 7.30
C LEU A 37 2.05 -1.85 7.63
N VAL A 38 2.15 -3.05 7.03
CA VAL A 38 3.23 -4.00 7.30
C VAL A 38 4.42 -3.75 6.38
N LEU A 39 4.16 -3.65 5.09
CA LEU A 39 5.15 -3.41 4.05
C LEU A 39 4.52 -2.60 2.93
N GLY A 40 5.31 -1.77 2.28
CA GLY A 40 4.89 -1.06 1.09
C GLY A 40 6.07 -0.79 0.19
N GLY A 41 5.85 -0.78 -1.11
CA GLY A 41 6.90 -0.50 -2.06
C GLY A 41 6.39 -0.43 -3.48
N ALA A 42 7.24 0.11 -4.35
CA ALA A 42 6.96 0.17 -5.77
C ALA A 42 7.39 -1.11 -6.47
N LEU A 43 6.64 -1.50 -7.48
CA LEU A 43 7.08 -2.53 -8.40
C LEU A 43 8.27 -1.98 -9.17
N ALA A 44 9.23 -2.86 -9.45
CA ALA A 44 10.46 -2.46 -10.12
C ALA A 44 10.55 -3.15 -11.47
N ASP A 45 11.26 -2.51 -12.39
CA ASP A 45 11.69 -3.07 -13.66
C ASP A 45 10.51 -3.51 -14.56
N PRO A 46 9.61 -2.60 -14.90
CA PRO A 46 9.61 -1.15 -14.65
C PRO A 46 8.91 -0.74 -13.35
N VAL A 47 9.07 0.52 -12.97
CA VAL A 47 8.35 1.13 -11.84
C VAL A 47 7.01 1.65 -12.36
N ASP A 48 6.03 0.77 -12.45
CA ASP A 48 4.72 1.06 -13.06
C ASP A 48 3.54 0.79 -12.13
N GLY A 49 3.81 0.60 -10.85
CA GLY A 49 2.78 0.36 -9.86
C GLY A 49 3.39 0.25 -8.48
N ALA A 50 2.54 0.07 -7.48
CA ALA A 50 2.97 -0.16 -6.11
C ALA A 50 2.05 -1.17 -5.44
N VAL A 51 2.58 -1.83 -4.42
CA VAL A 51 1.83 -2.79 -3.60
C VAL A 51 2.12 -2.49 -2.14
N LEU A 52 1.05 -2.43 -1.35
CA LEU A 52 1.14 -2.22 0.09
C LEU A 52 0.39 -3.35 0.81
N LEU A 53 1.02 -3.87 1.85
CA LEU A 53 0.45 -4.96 2.66
C LEU A 53 -0.06 -4.38 3.98
N PHE A 54 -1.34 -4.62 4.25
CA PHE A 54 -1.99 -4.19 5.49
C PHE A 54 -2.46 -5.39 6.29
N ARG A 55 -2.53 -5.17 7.61
CA ARG A 55 -3.16 -6.10 8.55
C ARG A 55 -4.33 -5.38 9.21
N GLY A 56 -5.49 -6.04 9.27
CA GLY A 56 -6.67 -5.48 9.91
C GLY A 56 -7.81 -6.48 9.98
N GLN A 57 -8.93 -6.05 10.56
CA GLN A 57 -10.14 -6.87 10.69
C GLN A 57 -10.96 -6.88 9.39
N THR A 58 -10.88 -5.78 8.63
CA THR A 58 -11.63 -5.58 7.39
C THR A 58 -10.73 -4.89 6.36
N PRO A 59 -11.13 -4.88 5.07
CA PRO A 59 -10.38 -4.15 4.05
C PRO A 59 -10.32 -2.63 4.27
N ASP A 60 -11.11 -2.10 5.18
CA ASP A 60 -11.21 -0.66 5.41
C ASP A 60 -9.88 -0.04 5.83
N VAL A 61 -9.00 -0.79 6.51
CA VAL A 61 -7.67 -0.31 6.87
C VAL A 61 -6.89 0.16 5.63
N ALA A 62 -6.93 -0.63 4.57
CA ALA A 62 -6.25 -0.30 3.31
C ALA A 62 -7.00 0.76 2.51
N ARG A 63 -8.34 0.71 2.49
CA ARG A 63 -9.16 1.70 1.79
C ARG A 63 -9.02 3.09 2.42
N THR A 64 -8.99 3.18 3.74
CA THR A 64 -8.79 4.43 4.46
C THR A 64 -7.44 5.03 4.12
N PHE A 65 -6.39 4.21 4.06
CA PHE A 65 -5.07 4.67 3.67
C PHE A 65 -5.10 5.28 2.27
N ALA A 66 -5.63 4.54 1.29
CA ALA A 66 -5.64 4.97 -0.10
C ALA A 66 -6.45 6.25 -0.30
N ALA A 67 -7.56 6.40 0.41
CA ALA A 67 -8.47 7.53 0.23
C ALA A 67 -7.82 8.90 0.54
N ALA A 68 -6.79 8.93 1.39
CA ALA A 68 -6.15 10.18 1.81
C ALA A 68 -4.64 10.19 1.61
N ASP A 69 -4.07 9.21 0.91
CA ASP A 69 -2.65 9.20 0.57
C ASP A 69 -2.34 10.40 -0.33
N PRO A 70 -1.32 11.22 0.03
CA PRO A 70 -0.90 12.35 -0.82
C PRO A 70 -0.62 11.95 -2.28
N TYR A 71 -0.11 10.76 -2.54
CA TYR A 71 0.12 10.29 -3.90
C TYR A 71 -1.19 10.13 -4.69
N VAL A 72 -2.26 9.72 -4.02
CA VAL A 72 -3.59 9.62 -4.62
C VAL A 72 -4.17 11.02 -4.82
N ALA A 73 -4.11 11.86 -3.80
CA ALA A 73 -4.65 13.21 -3.84
C ALA A 73 -4.00 14.09 -4.92
N ARG A 74 -2.71 13.85 -5.19
CA ARG A 74 -1.94 14.62 -6.20
C ARG A 74 -1.96 14.01 -7.60
N GLY A 75 -2.75 12.96 -7.81
CA GLY A 75 -2.93 12.37 -9.13
C GLY A 75 -1.77 11.51 -9.62
N LEU A 76 -0.84 11.13 -8.75
CA LEU A 76 0.24 10.20 -9.10
C LEU A 76 -0.27 8.77 -9.22
N VAL A 77 -1.27 8.43 -8.42
CA VAL A 77 -1.97 7.16 -8.48
C VAL A 77 -3.25 7.37 -9.29
N THR A 78 -3.37 6.67 -10.40
CA THR A 78 -4.50 6.81 -11.32
C THR A 78 -5.67 5.92 -10.96
N GLY A 79 -5.42 4.87 -10.19
CA GLY A 79 -6.45 3.96 -9.70
C GLY A 79 -5.87 3.07 -8.63
N TRP A 80 -6.76 2.53 -7.79
CA TRP A 80 -6.32 1.58 -6.77
C TRP A 80 -7.42 0.57 -6.49
N ARG A 81 -7.00 -0.59 -5.97
CA ARG A 81 -7.91 -1.66 -5.54
C ARG A 81 -7.34 -2.37 -4.33
N VAL A 82 -8.23 -2.93 -3.51
CA VAL A 82 -7.87 -3.71 -2.32
C VAL A 82 -8.34 -5.13 -2.52
N ARG A 83 -7.46 -6.09 -2.21
CA ARG A 83 -7.77 -7.51 -2.23
C ARG A 83 -7.44 -8.15 -0.90
N PRO A 84 -8.34 -8.98 -0.33
CA PRO A 84 -7.95 -9.88 0.76
C PRO A 84 -6.85 -10.83 0.28
N TRP A 85 -5.88 -11.09 1.16
CA TRP A 85 -4.80 -12.02 0.86
C TRP A 85 -4.72 -13.07 1.96
N THR A 86 -5.07 -14.31 1.63
CA THR A 86 -5.00 -15.42 2.56
C THR A 86 -3.57 -15.94 2.61
N THR A 87 -2.81 -15.50 3.63
CA THR A 87 -1.40 -15.88 3.79
C THR A 87 -1.31 -17.19 4.56
N VAL A 88 -0.63 -18.18 4.00
CA VAL A 88 -0.61 -19.56 4.54
C VAL A 88 0.79 -20.09 4.83
N VAL A 89 1.85 -19.48 4.31
CA VAL A 89 3.23 -19.92 4.52
C VAL A 89 4.12 -18.73 4.83
N GLY A 90 5.13 -18.95 5.65
CA GLY A 90 6.13 -17.98 5.99
C GLY A 90 5.83 -17.21 7.28
N PRO A 91 6.84 -16.46 7.78
CA PRO A 91 6.66 -15.63 8.98
C PRO A 91 5.56 -14.60 8.76
N GLY A 92 4.64 -14.50 9.70
CA GLY A 92 3.51 -13.58 9.59
C GLY A 92 2.29 -14.12 8.88
N ALA A 93 2.33 -15.34 8.34
CA ALA A 93 1.16 -15.97 7.75
C ALA A 93 0.05 -16.11 8.80
N GLU A 94 -1.19 -15.80 8.42
CA GLU A 94 -2.30 -15.69 9.37
C GLU A 94 -3.19 -16.93 9.41
N VAL A 95 -3.04 -17.83 8.44
CA VAL A 95 -3.76 -19.10 8.39
C VAL A 95 -2.77 -20.23 8.65
N SER A 96 -3.04 -21.04 9.68
CA SER A 96 -2.22 -22.21 9.97
C SER A 96 -2.57 -23.33 9.00
N LEU A 97 -1.55 -23.96 8.42
CA LEU A 97 -1.75 -25.17 7.65
C LEU A 97 -1.97 -26.36 8.61
N PRO A 98 -2.86 -27.30 8.27
CA PRO A 98 -3.09 -28.48 9.08
C PRO A 98 -1.89 -29.42 9.09
#